data_d77ebdd3aa0c99cdd01433eb735bbe35
#
_entry.id   d77ebdd3aa0c99cdd01433eb735bbe35
#
_cell.length_a   1.000
_cell.length_b   1.000
_cell.length_c   1.000
_cell.angle_alpha   90.00
_cell.angle_beta   90.00
_cell.angle_gamma   90.00
#
_symmetry.space_group_name_H-M   'P 1'
#
loop_
_entity.id
_entity.type
_entity.pdbx_description
1 polymer ?
#
loop_
_entity_poly.entity_id
_entity_poly.type
_entity_poly.pdbx_seq_one_letter_code
_entity_poly.pdbx_strand_id
1 'polypeptide(L)'
;MKKHTSTILLVLVFFVGLSVMLYPTISDFWNEKRQSKAIINYNSLIETLEPEDYSQMFKEAEEYNKKLVNINYPLINGKKIAGYDDILDINGNGMMGYITIPKIKVELPVYHGVSDKVLNSATGHIQGTSLPIGGKNTHTVLSAHRGLPSAKLFTNLDKMAEGDTFTLTVLDRILTYEVDQIKVVLPHEVNDIYIEKGKDYCTLITCTPYGINTHRLLVRGKRIATPEPEKVVTVITDAYQIDPMIVTPAVAAP
;
A
#
# COMPACT_ATOMS: atom_id res chain seq x y z
N MET A 1 -19.74 -8.00 53.05
CA MET A 1 -20.14 -7.47 51.74
C MET A 1 -19.23 -6.35 51.20
N LYS A 2 -18.86 -5.32 51.95
CA LYS A 2 -18.02 -4.18 51.44
C LYS A 2 -16.63 -4.55 50.88
N LYS A 3 -15.94 -5.59 51.45
CA LYS A 3 -14.60 -6.00 50.97
C LYS A 3 -14.61 -6.62 49.57
N HIS A 4 -15.61 -7.39 49.21
CA HIS A 4 -15.70 -7.99 47.85
C HIS A 4 -16.07 -6.96 46.77
N THR A 5 -16.87 -5.95 47.11
CA THR A 5 -17.24 -4.89 46.18
C THR A 5 -16.03 -4.07 45.74
N SER A 6 -15.12 -3.75 46.66
CA SER A 6 -13.89 -3.02 46.38
C SER A 6 -12.94 -3.83 45.47
N THR A 7 -12.81 -5.15 45.72
CA THR A 7 -11.99 -6.04 44.89
C THR A 7 -12.57 -6.19 43.48
N ILE A 8 -13.90 -6.34 43.37
CA ILE A 8 -14.58 -6.42 42.06
C ILE A 8 -14.35 -5.13 41.26
N LEU A 9 -14.49 -3.96 41.91
CA LEU A 9 -14.26 -2.68 41.25
C LEU A 9 -12.80 -2.55 40.75
N LEU A 10 -11.83 -2.95 41.57
CA LEU A 10 -10.40 -2.96 41.19
C LEU A 10 -10.13 -3.86 39.98
N VAL A 11 -10.68 -5.07 39.99
CA VAL A 11 -10.55 -6.01 38.87
C VAL A 11 -11.19 -5.43 37.59
N LEU A 12 -12.34 -4.78 37.70
CA LEU A 12 -13.03 -4.17 36.57
C LEU A 12 -12.21 -3.02 35.98
N VAL A 13 -11.69 -2.14 36.83
CA VAL A 13 -10.79 -1.03 36.40
C VAL A 13 -9.53 -1.57 35.73
N PHE A 14 -8.95 -2.65 36.28
CA PHE A 14 -7.78 -3.31 35.70
C PHE A 14 -8.08 -3.83 34.27
N PHE A 15 -9.20 -4.55 34.07
CA PHE A 15 -9.55 -5.06 32.73
C PHE A 15 -9.90 -3.97 31.75
N VAL A 16 -10.55 -2.89 32.18
CA VAL A 16 -10.79 -1.71 31.33
C VAL A 16 -9.46 -1.08 30.90
N GLY A 17 -8.54 -0.84 31.84
CA GLY A 17 -7.22 -0.30 31.52
C GLY A 17 -6.41 -1.19 30.58
N LEU A 18 -6.42 -2.52 30.83
CA LEU A 18 -5.77 -3.50 29.97
C LEU A 18 -6.37 -3.52 28.55
N SER A 19 -7.71 -3.44 28.44
CA SER A 19 -8.40 -3.39 27.15
C SER A 19 -8.02 -2.16 26.34
N VAL A 20 -7.95 -0.99 26.98
CA VAL A 20 -7.51 0.27 26.35
C VAL A 20 -6.05 0.16 25.88
N MET A 21 -5.19 -0.42 26.70
CA MET A 21 -3.77 -0.60 26.37
C MET A 21 -3.55 -1.58 25.20
N LEU A 22 -4.33 -2.66 25.13
CA LEU A 22 -4.21 -3.68 24.08
C LEU A 22 -4.93 -3.30 22.77
N TYR A 23 -5.87 -2.35 22.84
CA TYR A 23 -6.71 -1.96 21.69
C TYR A 23 -5.89 -1.63 20.43
N PRO A 24 -4.82 -0.81 20.46
CA PRO A 24 -4.06 -0.48 19.23
C PRO A 24 -3.43 -1.72 18.61
N THR A 25 -2.83 -2.60 19.40
CA THR A 25 -2.15 -3.81 18.92
C THR A 25 -3.13 -4.80 18.28
N ILE A 26 -4.26 -5.01 18.93
CA ILE A 26 -5.30 -5.93 18.43
C ILE A 26 -5.93 -5.35 17.16
N SER A 27 -6.24 -4.07 17.16
CA SER A 27 -6.87 -3.40 16.02
C SER A 27 -5.94 -3.38 14.79
N ASP A 28 -4.65 -3.05 14.98
CA ASP A 28 -3.64 -3.08 13.93
C ASP A 28 -3.52 -4.48 13.31
N PHE A 29 -3.44 -5.52 14.13
CA PHE A 29 -3.39 -6.92 13.66
C PHE A 29 -4.62 -7.30 12.80
N TRP A 30 -5.84 -6.88 13.22
CA TRP A 30 -7.05 -7.14 12.45
C TRP A 30 -7.07 -6.37 11.12
N ASN A 31 -6.59 -5.13 11.11
CA ASN A 31 -6.49 -4.34 9.89
C ASN A 31 -5.45 -4.92 8.94
N GLU A 32 -4.28 -5.32 9.43
CA GLU A 32 -3.26 -6.01 8.65
C GLU A 32 -3.81 -7.28 7.96
N LYS A 33 -4.57 -8.10 8.70
CA LYS A 33 -5.25 -9.28 8.12
C LYS A 33 -6.28 -8.92 7.04
N ARG A 34 -7.04 -7.85 7.23
CA ARG A 34 -8.00 -7.39 6.23
C ARG A 34 -7.32 -6.88 4.96
N GLN A 35 -6.24 -6.12 5.13
CA GLN A 35 -5.41 -5.61 4.04
C GLN A 35 -4.80 -6.76 3.24
N SER A 36 -4.15 -7.72 3.91
CA SER A 36 -3.59 -8.90 3.27
C SER A 36 -4.65 -9.72 2.53
N LYS A 37 -5.83 -9.91 3.13
CA LYS A 37 -6.94 -10.61 2.48
C LYS A 37 -7.44 -9.87 1.23
N ALA A 38 -7.50 -8.53 1.25
CA ALA A 38 -7.89 -7.74 0.09
C ALA A 38 -6.88 -7.93 -1.06
N ILE A 39 -5.58 -7.92 -0.75
CA ILE A 39 -4.50 -8.12 -1.73
C ILE A 39 -4.54 -9.55 -2.29
N ILE A 40 -4.71 -10.58 -1.45
CA ILE A 40 -4.84 -11.97 -1.91
C ILE A 40 -6.03 -12.12 -2.85
N ASN A 41 -7.18 -11.58 -2.49
CA ASN A 41 -8.37 -11.63 -3.33
C ASN A 41 -8.15 -10.88 -4.66
N TYR A 42 -7.47 -9.73 -4.64
CA TYR A 42 -7.12 -8.97 -5.84
C TYR A 42 -6.24 -9.81 -6.77
N ASN A 43 -5.17 -10.41 -6.24
CA ASN A 43 -4.26 -11.25 -7.02
C ASN A 43 -4.99 -12.48 -7.61
N SER A 44 -5.86 -13.13 -6.84
CA SER A 44 -6.65 -14.27 -7.33
C SER A 44 -7.61 -13.87 -8.45
N LEU A 45 -8.16 -12.65 -8.43
CA LEU A 45 -9.00 -12.16 -9.53
C LEU A 45 -8.16 -11.89 -10.78
N ILE A 46 -6.98 -11.30 -10.63
CA ILE A 46 -6.07 -11.06 -11.74
C ILE A 46 -5.73 -12.37 -12.48
N GLU A 47 -5.49 -13.45 -11.75
CA GLU A 47 -5.21 -14.77 -12.35
C GLU A 47 -6.36 -15.34 -13.19
N THR A 48 -7.57 -14.80 -13.05
CA THR A 48 -8.75 -15.20 -13.83
C THR A 48 -9.04 -14.34 -15.06
N LEU A 49 -8.32 -13.21 -15.19
CA LEU A 49 -8.50 -12.29 -16.32
C LEU A 49 -7.63 -12.71 -17.51
N GLU A 50 -8.14 -12.46 -18.72
CA GLU A 50 -7.38 -12.67 -19.94
C GLU A 50 -6.48 -11.47 -20.29
N PRO A 51 -5.40 -11.64 -21.07
CA PRO A 51 -4.50 -10.54 -21.45
C PRO A 51 -5.19 -9.36 -22.16
N GLU A 52 -6.27 -9.62 -22.88
CA GLU A 52 -7.09 -8.61 -23.56
C GLU A 52 -7.78 -7.69 -22.55
N ASP A 53 -8.23 -8.22 -21.41
CA ASP A 53 -8.89 -7.44 -20.34
C ASP A 53 -7.91 -6.43 -19.73
N TYR A 54 -6.66 -6.83 -19.46
CA TYR A 54 -5.63 -5.92 -18.98
C TYR A 54 -5.35 -4.80 -19.96
N SER A 55 -5.24 -5.15 -21.24
CA SER A 55 -4.94 -4.18 -22.32
C SER A 55 -6.00 -3.10 -22.40
N GLN A 56 -7.28 -3.47 -22.28
CA GLN A 56 -8.39 -2.52 -22.32
C GLN A 56 -8.39 -1.62 -21.06
N MET A 57 -8.22 -2.19 -19.87
CA MET A 57 -8.16 -1.43 -18.61
C MET A 57 -7.00 -0.42 -18.58
N PHE A 58 -5.81 -0.83 -19.05
CA PHE A 58 -4.69 0.09 -19.17
C PHE A 58 -4.93 1.20 -20.19
N LYS A 59 -5.57 0.89 -21.31
CA LYS A 59 -5.92 1.89 -22.32
C LYS A 59 -6.88 2.95 -21.75
N GLU A 60 -7.89 2.54 -21.01
CA GLU A 60 -8.82 3.47 -20.34
C GLU A 60 -8.11 4.35 -19.32
N ALA A 61 -7.21 3.77 -18.52
CA ALA A 61 -6.39 4.51 -17.56
C ALA A 61 -5.41 5.48 -18.26
N GLU A 62 -4.81 5.08 -19.39
CA GLU A 62 -3.97 5.96 -20.21
C GLU A 62 -4.77 7.14 -20.80
N GLU A 63 -5.98 6.88 -21.28
CA GLU A 63 -6.85 7.94 -21.81
C GLU A 63 -7.25 8.93 -20.72
N TYR A 64 -7.54 8.44 -19.52
CA TYR A 64 -7.78 9.29 -18.35
C TYR A 64 -6.55 10.17 -18.06
N ASN A 65 -5.36 9.58 -17.96
CA ASN A 65 -4.12 10.30 -17.69
C ASN A 65 -3.80 11.34 -18.78
N LYS A 66 -4.03 11.01 -20.08
CA LYS A 66 -3.87 11.96 -21.19
C LYS A 66 -4.83 13.16 -21.09
N LYS A 67 -6.08 12.93 -20.70
CA LYS A 67 -7.04 14.02 -20.46
C LYS A 67 -6.57 14.92 -19.31
N LEU A 68 -6.05 14.32 -18.24
CA LEU A 68 -5.63 15.03 -17.04
C LEU A 68 -4.48 16.01 -17.30
N VAL A 69 -3.50 15.66 -18.15
CA VAL A 69 -2.37 16.52 -18.52
C VAL A 69 -2.81 17.88 -19.09
N ASN A 70 -3.97 17.92 -19.74
CA ASN A 70 -4.49 19.12 -20.40
C ASN A 70 -5.46 19.94 -19.51
N ILE A 71 -5.65 19.54 -18.26
CA ILE A 71 -6.58 20.20 -17.34
C ILE A 71 -5.84 21.20 -16.46
N ASN A 72 -6.27 22.45 -16.50
CA ASN A 72 -5.83 23.46 -15.55
C ASN A 72 -6.40 23.14 -14.15
N TYR A 73 -5.54 23.21 -13.12
CA TYR A 73 -5.90 22.90 -11.74
C TYR A 73 -6.55 21.49 -11.59
N PRO A 74 -5.83 20.43 -11.94
CA PRO A 74 -6.40 19.08 -12.06
C PRO A 74 -6.99 18.55 -10.75
N LEU A 75 -6.48 18.94 -9.59
CA LEU A 75 -7.04 18.57 -8.28
C LEU A 75 -8.46 19.09 -8.06
N ILE A 76 -8.86 20.14 -8.76
CA ILE A 76 -10.21 20.73 -8.70
C ILE A 76 -11.04 20.24 -9.89
N ASN A 77 -10.51 20.42 -11.09
CA ASN A 77 -11.22 20.19 -12.33
C ASN A 77 -11.14 18.73 -12.82
N GLY A 78 -10.15 17.97 -12.41
CA GLY A 78 -9.98 16.54 -12.74
C GLY A 78 -11.15 15.66 -12.24
N LYS A 79 -11.84 16.11 -11.19
CA LYS A 79 -13.08 15.47 -10.70
C LYS A 79 -14.21 15.45 -11.73
N LYS A 80 -14.11 16.26 -12.79
CA LYS A 80 -15.09 16.32 -13.89
C LYS A 80 -14.82 15.27 -14.98
N ILE A 81 -13.67 14.57 -14.93
CA ILE A 81 -13.41 13.45 -15.84
C ILE A 81 -14.29 12.29 -15.40
N ALA A 82 -15.21 11.88 -16.28
CA ALA A 82 -16.10 10.76 -16.01
C ALA A 82 -15.35 9.42 -15.99
N GLY A 83 -15.88 8.45 -15.27
CA GLY A 83 -15.38 7.08 -15.22
C GLY A 83 -14.22 6.84 -14.25
N TYR A 84 -13.83 7.83 -13.46
CA TYR A 84 -12.70 7.66 -12.51
C TYR A 84 -12.89 6.48 -11.57
N ASP A 85 -14.07 6.30 -11.01
CA ASP A 85 -14.34 5.28 -9.99
C ASP A 85 -14.42 3.84 -10.56
N ASP A 86 -14.57 3.71 -11.89
CA ASP A 86 -14.70 2.42 -12.58
C ASP A 86 -13.37 1.93 -13.19
N ILE A 87 -12.43 2.86 -13.47
CA ILE A 87 -11.17 2.52 -14.15
C ILE A 87 -10.25 1.77 -13.17
N LEU A 88 -9.73 0.60 -13.57
CA LEU A 88 -8.89 -0.31 -12.77
C LEU A 88 -9.62 -0.98 -11.60
N ASP A 89 -10.93 -0.87 -11.49
CA ASP A 89 -11.72 -1.57 -10.47
C ASP A 89 -12.23 -2.92 -11.00
N ILE A 90 -11.47 -3.99 -10.74
CA ILE A 90 -11.75 -5.34 -11.29
C ILE A 90 -12.88 -6.08 -10.59
N ASN A 91 -13.34 -5.61 -9.42
CA ASN A 91 -14.38 -6.31 -8.66
C ASN A 91 -15.47 -5.41 -8.06
N GLY A 92 -15.57 -4.16 -8.51
CA GLY A 92 -16.60 -3.22 -8.08
C GLY A 92 -16.45 -2.73 -6.62
N ASN A 93 -15.25 -2.84 -6.03
CA ASN A 93 -15.01 -2.39 -4.66
C ASN A 93 -14.10 -1.15 -4.55
N GLY A 94 -13.65 -0.63 -5.69
CA GLY A 94 -12.79 0.54 -5.82
C GLY A 94 -11.29 0.27 -5.65
N MET A 95 -10.84 -0.98 -5.58
CA MET A 95 -9.42 -1.32 -5.44
C MET A 95 -8.74 -1.32 -6.81
N MET A 96 -7.73 -0.47 -6.98
CA MET A 96 -6.92 -0.34 -8.19
C MET A 96 -5.65 -1.20 -8.20
N GLY A 97 -5.17 -1.61 -7.04
CA GLY A 97 -3.90 -2.30 -6.86
C GLY A 97 -3.41 -2.22 -5.42
N TYR A 98 -2.12 -2.38 -5.21
CA TYR A 98 -1.51 -2.25 -3.88
C TYR A 98 -0.11 -1.66 -3.95
N ILE A 99 0.32 -1.06 -2.82
CA ILE A 99 1.66 -0.51 -2.63
C ILE A 99 2.45 -1.37 -1.65
N THR A 100 3.73 -1.61 -1.95
CA THR A 100 4.68 -2.26 -1.06
C THR A 100 5.86 -1.34 -0.79
N ILE A 101 6.17 -1.10 0.50
CA ILE A 101 7.30 -0.27 0.96
C ILE A 101 8.15 -1.11 1.92
N PRO A 102 9.18 -1.83 1.41
CA PRO A 102 9.92 -2.83 2.19
C PRO A 102 10.60 -2.24 3.44
N LYS A 103 11.21 -1.06 3.31
CA LYS A 103 11.95 -0.41 4.41
C LYS A 103 11.13 -0.22 5.68
N ILE A 104 9.85 0.08 5.54
CA ILE A 104 8.94 0.31 6.67
C ILE A 104 7.94 -0.83 6.89
N LYS A 105 8.12 -1.94 6.15
CA LYS A 105 7.27 -3.15 6.19
C LYS A 105 5.79 -2.81 6.02
N VAL A 106 5.47 -2.08 4.97
CA VAL A 106 4.11 -1.70 4.60
C VAL A 106 3.73 -2.39 3.31
N GLU A 107 2.56 -3.02 3.31
CA GLU A 107 1.87 -3.53 2.15
C GLU A 107 0.38 -3.18 2.30
N LEU A 108 -0.12 -2.29 1.44
CA LEU A 108 -1.45 -1.70 1.58
C LEU A 108 -2.21 -1.71 0.26
N PRO A 109 -3.50 -2.08 0.26
CA PRO A 109 -4.34 -1.90 -0.91
C PRO A 109 -4.51 -0.41 -1.23
N VAL A 110 -4.61 -0.10 -2.52
CA VAL A 110 -4.85 1.24 -3.06
C VAL A 110 -6.25 1.30 -3.62
N TYR A 111 -7.06 2.22 -3.10
CA TYR A 111 -8.44 2.44 -3.51
C TYR A 111 -8.63 3.80 -4.16
N HIS A 112 -9.71 3.93 -4.92
CA HIS A 112 -10.17 5.23 -5.45
C HIS A 112 -10.53 6.19 -4.33
N GLY A 113 -10.10 7.45 -4.48
CA GLY A 113 -10.44 8.54 -3.57
C GLY A 113 -9.79 8.46 -2.20
N VAL A 114 -10.06 9.47 -1.40
CA VAL A 114 -9.49 9.68 -0.06
C VAL A 114 -10.59 9.89 0.98
N SER A 115 -11.69 9.12 0.87
CA SER A 115 -12.75 9.15 1.87
C SER A 115 -12.29 8.54 3.20
N ASP A 116 -12.93 8.91 4.30
CA ASP A 116 -12.64 8.33 5.62
C ASP A 116 -12.75 6.81 5.60
N LYS A 117 -13.72 6.25 4.85
CA LYS A 117 -13.88 4.80 4.69
C LYS A 117 -12.61 4.14 4.13
N VAL A 118 -11.96 4.76 3.16
CA VAL A 118 -10.71 4.28 2.56
C VAL A 118 -9.55 4.51 3.52
N LEU A 119 -9.35 5.74 3.96
CA LEU A 119 -8.16 6.14 4.73
C LEU A 119 -8.09 5.49 6.12
N ASN A 120 -9.20 5.03 6.69
CA ASN A 120 -9.20 4.32 7.99
C ASN A 120 -8.53 2.94 7.94
N SER A 121 -8.34 2.35 6.76
CA SER A 121 -7.81 0.98 6.65
C SER A 121 -6.90 0.72 5.45
N ALA A 122 -6.71 1.70 4.56
CA ALA A 122 -6.03 1.51 3.30
C ALA A 122 -5.33 2.79 2.83
N THR A 123 -4.76 2.73 1.63
CA THR A 123 -4.21 3.87 0.89
C THR A 123 -5.24 4.36 -0.11
N GLY A 124 -5.46 5.66 -0.17
CA GLY A 124 -6.36 6.29 -1.13
C GLY A 124 -5.61 7.01 -2.24
N HIS A 125 -6.05 6.85 -3.48
CA HIS A 125 -5.57 7.61 -4.62
C HIS A 125 -6.25 8.98 -4.67
N ILE A 126 -5.47 10.06 -4.77
CA ILE A 126 -6.01 11.42 -4.84
C ILE A 126 -6.55 11.67 -6.24
N GLN A 127 -7.88 11.78 -6.36
CA GLN A 127 -8.55 12.13 -7.62
C GLN A 127 -8.06 13.47 -8.16
N GLY A 128 -7.75 13.53 -9.46
CA GLY A 128 -7.13 14.68 -10.09
C GLY A 128 -5.61 14.56 -10.20
N THR A 129 -5.03 13.45 -9.74
CA THR A 129 -3.67 13.01 -10.07
C THR A 129 -3.72 11.84 -11.03
N SER A 130 -2.59 11.44 -11.61
CA SER A 130 -2.56 10.35 -12.58
C SER A 130 -2.91 9.02 -11.95
N LEU A 131 -3.73 8.22 -12.63
CA LEU A 131 -3.97 6.82 -12.25
C LEU A 131 -2.65 6.04 -12.19
N PRO A 132 -2.52 5.04 -11.31
CA PRO A 132 -1.25 4.42 -10.92
C PRO A 132 -0.73 3.39 -11.95
N ILE A 133 -0.67 3.77 -13.23
CA ILE A 133 -0.18 2.91 -14.31
C ILE A 133 1.21 3.30 -14.83
N GLY A 134 1.81 4.35 -14.26
CA GLY A 134 3.09 4.91 -14.69
C GLY A 134 3.05 5.54 -16.10
N GLY A 135 4.21 5.88 -16.60
CA GLY A 135 4.39 6.43 -17.93
C GLY A 135 4.83 7.90 -17.94
N LYS A 136 5.27 8.38 -19.10
CA LYS A 136 5.69 9.78 -19.26
C LYS A 136 4.53 10.74 -19.06
N ASN A 137 4.79 11.85 -18.39
CA ASN A 137 3.80 12.87 -18.02
C ASN A 137 2.74 12.32 -17.04
N THR A 138 3.15 11.48 -16.10
CA THR A 138 2.29 11.01 -15.02
C THR A 138 2.84 11.39 -13.65
N HIS A 139 1.94 11.68 -12.73
CA HIS A 139 2.25 11.85 -11.31
C HIS A 139 1.09 11.28 -10.50
N THR A 140 1.28 10.07 -10.01
CA THR A 140 0.33 9.40 -9.12
C THR A 140 0.53 9.89 -7.69
N VAL A 141 -0.55 10.17 -6.97
CA VAL A 141 -0.47 10.61 -5.57
C VAL A 141 -1.34 9.73 -4.69
N LEU A 142 -0.69 9.11 -3.70
CA LEU A 142 -1.31 8.20 -2.77
C LEU A 142 -1.26 8.77 -1.35
N SER A 143 -2.39 8.73 -0.65
CA SER A 143 -2.51 9.23 0.72
C SER A 143 -2.92 8.13 1.68
N ALA A 144 -2.33 8.11 2.87
CA ALA A 144 -2.77 7.29 3.99
C ALA A 144 -2.54 8.02 5.32
N HIS A 145 -3.29 7.62 6.34
CA HIS A 145 -3.17 8.21 7.66
C HIS A 145 -1.83 7.91 8.34
N ARG A 146 -1.48 8.78 9.28
CA ARG A 146 -0.37 8.62 10.22
C ARG A 146 -0.91 8.76 11.65
N GLY A 147 -0.51 7.83 12.52
CA GLY A 147 -0.85 7.89 13.94
C GLY A 147 -2.28 7.48 14.27
N LEU A 148 -2.95 6.71 13.42
CA LEU A 148 -4.20 6.07 13.79
C LEU A 148 -3.94 4.99 14.84
N PRO A 149 -4.68 4.98 15.98
CA PRO A 149 -4.56 3.91 16.96
C PRO A 149 -4.95 2.53 16.43
N SER A 150 -5.72 2.48 15.34
CA SER A 150 -6.28 1.26 14.78
C SER A 150 -5.46 0.64 13.65
N ALA A 151 -4.54 1.39 13.02
CA ALA A 151 -3.78 0.89 11.88
C ALA A 151 -2.47 1.68 11.67
N LYS A 152 -1.37 0.99 11.37
CA LYS A 152 -0.06 1.63 11.13
C LYS A 152 -0.05 2.49 9.89
N LEU A 153 -0.59 2.01 8.77
CA LEU A 153 -0.63 2.69 7.47
C LEU A 153 0.71 3.39 7.15
N PHE A 154 0.71 4.73 6.91
CA PHE A 154 1.91 5.52 6.67
C PHE A 154 2.55 6.12 7.94
N THR A 155 2.31 5.52 9.11
CA THR A 155 2.86 6.00 10.40
C THR A 155 4.39 6.15 10.38
N ASN A 156 5.08 5.25 9.69
CA ASN A 156 6.55 5.24 9.60
C ASN A 156 7.09 5.86 8.29
N LEU A 157 6.28 6.56 7.50
CA LEU A 157 6.71 7.13 6.23
C LEU A 157 7.88 8.13 6.39
N ASP A 158 8.02 8.75 7.55
CA ASP A 158 9.13 9.65 7.89
C ASP A 158 10.49 8.94 8.05
N LYS A 159 10.51 7.60 8.05
CA LYS A 159 11.76 6.82 8.05
C LYS A 159 12.31 6.57 6.65
N MET A 160 11.58 6.96 5.62
CA MET A 160 12.06 6.89 4.23
C MET A 160 13.17 7.93 4.00
N ALA A 161 14.12 7.59 3.14
CA ALA A 161 15.21 8.45 2.72
C ALA A 161 15.33 8.42 1.19
N GLU A 162 15.99 9.40 0.61
CA GLU A 162 16.36 9.38 -0.82
C GLU A 162 17.17 8.13 -1.13
N GLY A 163 16.87 7.48 -2.26
CA GLY A 163 17.44 6.21 -2.68
C GLY A 163 16.66 4.96 -2.20
N ASP A 164 15.75 5.09 -1.21
CA ASP A 164 14.85 3.98 -0.87
C ASP A 164 13.86 3.70 -2.00
N THR A 165 13.36 2.48 -2.06
CA THR A 165 12.42 2.08 -3.10
C THR A 165 11.07 1.64 -2.54
N PHE A 166 10.04 1.82 -3.36
CA PHE A 166 8.73 1.24 -3.15
C PHE A 166 8.11 0.82 -4.49
N THR A 167 7.14 -0.07 -4.45
CA THR A 167 6.48 -0.57 -5.65
C THR A 167 4.98 -0.37 -5.61
N LEU A 168 4.39 -0.11 -6.79
CA LEU A 168 2.96 -0.21 -7.02
C LEU A 168 2.72 -1.44 -7.90
N THR A 169 1.83 -2.32 -7.46
CA THR A 169 1.33 -3.43 -8.28
C THR A 169 -0.09 -3.10 -8.73
N VAL A 170 -0.28 -3.04 -10.03
CA VAL A 170 -1.57 -2.71 -10.66
C VAL A 170 -1.79 -3.72 -11.79
N LEU A 171 -2.82 -4.54 -11.65
CA LEU A 171 -3.05 -5.70 -12.52
C LEU A 171 -1.77 -6.55 -12.59
N ASP A 172 -1.26 -6.81 -13.79
CA ASP A 172 -0.06 -7.60 -14.06
C ASP A 172 1.26 -6.78 -14.02
N ARG A 173 1.19 -5.47 -13.74
CA ARG A 173 2.37 -4.57 -13.77
C ARG A 173 2.89 -4.25 -12.38
N ILE A 174 4.20 -4.37 -12.22
CA ILE A 174 4.93 -3.87 -11.05
C ILE A 174 5.70 -2.62 -11.44
N LEU A 175 5.39 -1.51 -10.80
CA LEU A 175 5.98 -0.21 -11.03
C LEU A 175 6.90 0.14 -9.86
N THR A 176 8.22 0.16 -10.07
CA THR A 176 9.20 0.49 -9.03
C THR A 176 9.56 1.96 -9.09
N TYR A 177 9.54 2.59 -7.93
CA TYR A 177 9.90 3.99 -7.74
C TYR A 177 11.03 4.11 -6.72
N GLU A 178 12.03 4.94 -7.02
CA GLU A 178 13.13 5.31 -6.12
C GLU A 178 12.86 6.70 -5.55
N VAL A 179 12.90 6.84 -4.25
CA VAL A 179 12.69 8.13 -3.57
C VAL A 179 13.75 9.13 -4.03
N ASP A 180 13.31 10.24 -4.61
CA ASP A 180 14.15 11.32 -5.13
C ASP A 180 13.91 12.66 -4.43
N GLN A 181 12.87 12.75 -3.61
CA GLN A 181 12.53 13.99 -2.89
C GLN A 181 11.70 13.70 -1.65
N ILE A 182 12.04 14.35 -0.54
CA ILE A 182 11.25 14.36 0.70
C ILE A 182 11.02 15.80 1.11
N LYS A 183 9.75 16.19 1.28
CA LYS A 183 9.35 17.56 1.67
C LYS A 183 8.29 17.55 2.75
N VAL A 184 8.31 18.61 3.56
CA VAL A 184 7.21 18.95 4.47
C VAL A 184 6.60 20.25 4.00
N VAL A 185 5.30 20.23 3.71
CA VAL A 185 4.56 21.35 3.12
C VAL A 185 3.28 21.65 3.91
N LEU A 186 2.70 22.81 3.72
CA LEU A 186 1.36 23.10 4.24
C LEU A 186 0.28 22.37 3.41
N PRO A 187 -0.90 22.08 3.99
CA PRO A 187 -1.94 21.32 3.30
C PRO A 187 -2.45 21.91 1.98
N HIS A 188 -2.30 23.22 1.79
CA HIS A 188 -2.71 23.94 0.59
C HIS A 188 -1.59 24.09 -0.45
N GLU A 189 -0.36 23.73 -0.12
CA GLU A 189 0.79 23.75 -1.04
C GLU A 189 0.80 22.47 -1.86
N VAL A 190 0.27 22.56 -3.08
CA VAL A 190 0.05 21.40 -3.96
C VAL A 190 0.97 21.36 -5.19
N ASN A 191 1.91 22.31 -5.30
CA ASN A 191 2.76 22.43 -6.49
C ASN A 191 3.64 21.19 -6.72
N ASP A 192 4.10 20.56 -5.63
CA ASP A 192 4.99 19.38 -5.67
C ASP A 192 4.28 18.08 -6.10
N ILE A 193 2.98 18.11 -6.32
CA ILE A 193 2.19 16.93 -6.74
C ILE A 193 1.57 17.08 -8.14
N TYR A 194 1.89 18.15 -8.86
CA TYR A 194 1.45 18.31 -10.25
C TYR A 194 2.30 17.47 -11.20
N ILE A 195 1.72 17.19 -12.37
CA ILE A 195 2.39 16.46 -13.45
C ILE A 195 3.53 17.31 -14.02
N GLU A 196 4.72 16.74 -14.07
CA GLU A 196 5.89 17.33 -14.73
C GLU A 196 6.11 16.69 -16.12
N LYS A 197 6.36 17.53 -17.14
CA LYS A 197 6.56 17.06 -18.50
C LYS A 197 7.76 16.10 -18.60
N GLY A 198 7.52 14.93 -19.18
CA GLY A 198 8.54 13.90 -19.41
C GLY A 198 8.84 13.03 -18.20
N LYS A 199 8.26 13.31 -17.05
CA LYS A 199 8.48 12.56 -15.80
C LYS A 199 7.42 11.49 -15.58
N ASP A 200 7.79 10.49 -14.78
CA ASP A 200 6.93 9.46 -14.21
C ASP A 200 7.20 9.42 -12.71
N TYR A 201 6.28 9.99 -11.94
CA TYR A 201 6.39 10.14 -10.48
C TYR A 201 5.25 9.43 -9.75
N CYS A 202 5.57 9.00 -8.54
CA CYS A 202 4.59 8.63 -7.52
C CYS A 202 4.93 9.32 -6.20
N THR A 203 3.99 10.05 -5.60
CA THR A 203 4.18 10.72 -4.31
C THR A 203 3.28 10.09 -3.25
N LEU A 204 3.89 9.72 -2.12
CA LEU A 204 3.22 9.23 -0.93
C LEU A 204 3.01 10.40 0.02
N ILE A 205 1.77 10.59 0.50
CA ILE A 205 1.40 11.71 1.37
C ILE A 205 0.87 11.19 2.70
N THR A 206 1.34 11.81 3.77
CA THR A 206 0.75 11.62 5.10
C THR A 206 0.79 12.90 5.93
N CYS A 207 0.08 12.92 7.05
CA CYS A 207 0.09 14.05 7.98
C CYS A 207 1.39 14.09 8.82
N THR A 208 1.85 15.29 9.14
CA THR A 208 3.03 15.53 10.00
C THR A 208 2.87 16.88 10.73
N PRO A 209 3.51 17.13 11.92
CA PRO A 209 4.12 16.13 12.80
C PRO A 209 3.11 15.11 13.34
N TYR A 210 3.61 13.99 13.86
CA TYR A 210 2.77 12.94 14.46
C TYR A 210 1.85 13.50 15.54
N GLY A 211 0.55 13.21 15.43
CA GLY A 211 -0.47 13.66 16.37
C GLY A 211 -0.87 15.14 16.27
N ILE A 212 -0.07 15.99 15.63
CA ILE A 212 -0.36 17.44 15.44
C ILE A 212 -1.01 17.69 14.08
N ASN A 213 -0.51 17.05 13.01
CA ASN A 213 -1.10 16.99 11.68
C ASN A 213 -1.25 18.32 10.93
N THR A 214 -0.48 19.36 11.31
CA THR A 214 -0.54 20.70 10.71
C THR A 214 0.03 20.78 9.29
N HIS A 215 0.93 19.86 8.95
CA HIS A 215 1.61 19.80 7.65
C HIS A 215 1.36 18.47 6.95
N ARG A 216 1.90 18.35 5.75
CA ARG A 216 1.94 17.11 4.98
C ARG A 216 3.40 16.72 4.71
N LEU A 217 3.73 15.47 4.97
CA LEU A 217 4.98 14.85 4.53
C LEU A 217 4.74 14.27 3.13
N LEU A 218 5.55 14.70 2.18
CA LEU A 218 5.58 14.21 0.80
C LEU A 218 6.85 13.39 0.61
N VAL A 219 6.71 12.14 0.21
CA VAL A 219 7.80 11.25 -0.19
C VAL A 219 7.58 10.92 -1.66
N ARG A 220 8.34 11.59 -2.55
CA ARG A 220 8.23 11.40 -3.99
C ARG A 220 9.23 10.36 -4.47
N GLY A 221 8.76 9.46 -5.33
CA GLY A 221 9.60 8.53 -6.06
C GLY A 221 9.56 8.82 -7.56
N LYS A 222 10.71 8.74 -8.19
CA LYS A 222 10.86 8.70 -9.65
C LYS A 222 10.83 7.24 -10.13
N ARG A 223 10.22 7.01 -11.27
CA ARG A 223 10.17 5.68 -11.89
C ARG A 223 11.57 5.18 -12.23
N ILE A 224 11.87 3.94 -11.85
CA ILE A 224 13.08 3.21 -12.27
C ILE A 224 12.68 1.88 -12.91
N ALA A 225 13.61 1.21 -13.58
CA ALA A 225 13.38 -0.16 -14.04
C ALA A 225 13.05 -1.05 -12.83
N THR A 226 12.03 -1.87 -12.96
CA THR A 226 11.74 -2.86 -11.91
C THR A 226 12.88 -3.86 -11.89
N PRO A 227 13.62 -4.00 -10.77
CA PRO A 227 14.64 -5.03 -10.67
C PRO A 227 14.01 -6.39 -10.97
N GLU A 228 14.67 -7.20 -11.78
CA GLU A 228 14.28 -8.60 -11.87
C GLU A 228 14.38 -9.19 -10.46
N PRO A 229 13.39 -10.01 -10.03
CA PRO A 229 13.54 -10.73 -8.76
C PRO A 229 14.89 -11.44 -8.83
N GLU A 230 15.80 -11.14 -7.89
CA GLU A 230 17.00 -11.93 -7.73
C GLU A 230 16.52 -13.38 -7.76
N LYS A 231 16.99 -14.14 -8.76
CA LYS A 231 16.81 -15.59 -8.74
C LYS A 231 17.41 -16.01 -7.42
N VAL A 232 16.56 -16.24 -6.43
CA VAL A 232 16.93 -16.99 -5.25
C VAL A 232 17.35 -18.34 -5.84
N VAL A 233 18.62 -18.45 -6.17
CA VAL A 233 19.24 -19.74 -6.46
C VAL A 233 19.01 -20.51 -5.19
N THR A 234 18.01 -21.36 -5.24
CA THR A 234 17.66 -22.23 -4.13
C THR A 234 18.86 -23.11 -3.90
N VAL A 235 19.78 -22.68 -3.05
CA VAL A 235 20.84 -23.51 -2.45
C VAL A 235 20.18 -24.50 -1.47
N ILE A 236 19.02 -25.05 -1.83
CA ILE A 236 18.28 -26.03 -1.02
C ILE A 236 18.53 -27.46 -1.60
N THR A 237 19.24 -27.59 -2.74
CA THR A 237 19.48 -28.90 -3.32
C THR A 237 20.64 -29.65 -2.69
N ASP A 238 21.52 -29.03 -1.91
CA ASP A 238 22.70 -29.72 -1.36
C ASP A 238 22.61 -30.06 0.13
N ALA A 239 21.56 -29.62 0.84
CA ALA A 239 21.42 -29.93 2.27
C ALA A 239 20.59 -31.21 2.57
N TYR A 240 20.02 -31.86 1.57
CA TYR A 240 19.25 -33.10 1.70
C TYR A 240 19.72 -34.23 0.73
N GLN A 241 21.01 -34.33 0.47
CA GLN A 241 21.57 -35.59 0.04
C GLN A 241 21.70 -36.47 1.28
N ILE A 242 20.63 -37.17 1.61
CA ILE A 242 20.69 -38.35 2.49
C ILE A 242 21.50 -39.40 1.72
N ASP A 243 22.69 -39.69 2.23
CA ASP A 243 23.57 -40.74 1.75
C ASP A 243 22.78 -42.06 1.68
N PRO A 244 22.61 -42.70 0.50
CA PRO A 244 21.82 -43.90 0.38
C PRO A 244 22.50 -45.13 0.99
N MET A 245 23.59 -44.99 1.75
CA MET A 245 24.36 -46.11 2.29
C MET A 245 23.97 -46.53 3.73
N ILE A 246 22.88 -46.03 4.30
CA ILE A 246 22.44 -46.47 5.63
C ILE A 246 21.04 -47.10 5.56
N VAL A 247 20.83 -48.04 4.64
CA VAL A 247 19.71 -49.00 4.73
C VAL A 247 20.27 -50.37 4.43
N THR A 248 20.94 -50.97 5.40
CA THR A 248 21.14 -52.44 5.39
C THR A 248 19.92 -53.06 6.04
N PRO A 249 19.15 -53.91 5.34
CA PRO A 249 18.11 -54.70 5.98
C PRO A 249 18.76 -55.75 6.88
N ALA A 250 18.36 -55.79 8.13
CA ALA A 250 18.72 -56.90 9.02
C ALA A 250 18.12 -58.19 8.47
N VAL A 251 18.99 -59.06 7.97
CA VAL A 251 18.66 -60.44 7.57
C VAL A 251 18.38 -61.23 8.85
N ALA A 252 17.17 -61.72 8.98
CA ALA A 252 16.84 -62.79 9.92
C ALA A 252 17.52 -64.08 9.48
N ALA A 253 18.17 -64.76 10.37
CA ALA A 253 18.69 -66.12 10.20
C ALA A 253 18.27 -66.99 11.40
N PRO A 254 18.34 -68.30 11.29
CA PRO A 254 17.18 -69.20 11.25
C PRO A 254 16.72 -69.69 12.61
#